data_b089efc8ab6eaea528b7a745a3ed7e39
#
_entry.id   b089efc8ab6eaea528b7a745a3ed7e39
#
_cell.length_a   1.000
_cell.length_b   1.000
_cell.length_c   1.000
_cell.angle_alpha   90.00
_cell.angle_beta   90.00
_cell.angle_gamma   90.00
#
_symmetry.space_group_name_H-M   'P 1'
#
loop_
_entity.id
_entity.type
_entity.pdbx_description
1 polymer ?
#
loop_
_entity_poly.entity_id
_entity_poly.type
_entity_poly.pdbx_seq_one_letter_code
_entity_poly.pdbx_strand_id
1 'polypeptide(L)'
;MSHKNLVFFVLMQFWISFVEAKVVYDFSEDSSLRNWRVIDDGVMGGRSQGSLRINFEGHGVFSGFVSLENYGGFSSIRYNTTPINVIGYDYISIKVFGDNKEYQLRIKSDYYDRHVYSKPFFAKNEWQEISIPLGKMKPQFRGRKLRMSNFNERSIVEIGILIGNKVEEDFTLFIDSISLE
;
A
#
# COMPACT_ATOMS: atom_id res chain seq x y z
N MET A 1 -36.05 -32.56 -53.69
CA MET A 1 -34.69 -32.09 -53.31
C MET A 1 -34.83 -31.26 -52.08
N SER A 2 -34.40 -31.80 -50.92
CA SER A 2 -34.53 -31.13 -49.60
C SER A 2 -33.20 -30.59 -49.24
N HIS A 3 -33.09 -29.24 -49.14
CA HIS A 3 -31.89 -28.55 -48.62
C HIS A 3 -31.94 -28.55 -47.11
N LYS A 4 -31.07 -29.32 -46.47
CA LYS A 4 -30.81 -29.25 -45.03
C LYS A 4 -29.82 -28.11 -44.77
N ASN A 5 -30.31 -27.00 -44.23
CA ASN A 5 -29.47 -25.92 -43.75
C ASN A 5 -28.79 -26.36 -42.43
N LEU A 6 -27.46 -26.58 -42.47
CA LEU A 6 -26.66 -26.89 -41.36
C LEU A 6 -26.23 -25.56 -40.71
N VAL A 7 -26.84 -25.20 -39.58
CA VAL A 7 -26.47 -24.02 -38.79
C VAL A 7 -25.30 -24.41 -37.91
N PHE A 8 -24.10 -23.86 -38.21
CA PHE A 8 -22.92 -24.01 -37.40
C PHE A 8 -23.02 -23.00 -36.22
N PHE A 9 -23.27 -23.52 -35.01
CA PHE A 9 -23.12 -22.74 -33.79
C PHE A 9 -21.63 -22.68 -33.43
N VAL A 10 -20.98 -21.52 -33.63
CA VAL A 10 -19.63 -21.25 -33.11
C VAL A 10 -19.77 -20.84 -31.68
N LEU A 11 -19.49 -21.76 -30.76
CA LEU A 11 -19.34 -21.46 -29.33
C LEU A 11 -18.02 -20.69 -29.12
N MET A 12 -18.11 -19.38 -29.00
CA MET A 12 -16.98 -18.51 -28.61
C MET A 12 -16.72 -18.69 -27.11
N GLN A 13 -15.76 -19.52 -26.77
CA GLN A 13 -15.33 -19.69 -25.39
C GLN A 13 -14.53 -18.43 -24.97
N PHE A 14 -15.14 -17.58 -24.13
CA PHE A 14 -14.42 -16.53 -23.44
C PHE A 14 -13.57 -17.14 -22.32
N TRP A 15 -12.28 -17.20 -22.52
CA TRP A 15 -11.33 -17.48 -21.46
C TRP A 15 -11.19 -16.22 -20.59
N ILE A 16 -11.85 -16.20 -19.45
CA ILE A 16 -11.61 -15.19 -18.43
C ILE A 16 -10.35 -15.65 -17.71
N SER A 17 -9.21 -15.03 -18.00
CA SER A 17 -8.00 -15.18 -17.19
C SER A 17 -8.21 -14.46 -15.87
N PHE A 18 -8.48 -15.21 -14.83
CA PHE A 18 -8.36 -14.67 -13.46
C PHE A 18 -6.87 -14.52 -13.14
N VAL A 19 -6.42 -13.29 -12.92
CA VAL A 19 -5.11 -13.07 -12.32
C VAL A 19 -5.25 -13.41 -10.84
N GLU A 20 -4.50 -14.40 -10.39
CA GLU A 20 -4.49 -14.80 -8.98
C GLU A 20 -3.85 -13.68 -8.14
N ALA A 21 -4.43 -13.39 -6.96
CA ALA A 21 -3.90 -12.40 -6.05
C ALA A 21 -2.47 -12.78 -5.63
N LYS A 22 -1.55 -11.82 -5.71
CA LYS A 22 -0.15 -12.02 -5.36
C LYS A 22 0.14 -11.42 -3.99
N VAL A 23 0.42 -12.25 -3.01
CA VAL A 23 0.90 -11.78 -1.70
C VAL A 23 2.27 -11.13 -1.88
N VAL A 24 2.37 -9.87 -1.46
CA VAL A 24 3.60 -9.07 -1.46
C VAL A 24 4.32 -9.18 -0.12
N TYR A 25 3.57 -9.07 0.96
CA TYR A 25 4.06 -9.28 2.30
C TYR A 25 2.93 -9.78 3.20
N ASP A 26 3.24 -10.81 3.97
CA ASP A 26 2.36 -11.41 4.96
C ASP A 26 3.04 -11.32 6.32
N PHE A 27 2.39 -10.68 7.28
CA PHE A 27 2.88 -10.62 8.64
C PHE A 27 2.51 -11.92 9.36
N SER A 28 3.48 -12.51 10.03
CA SER A 28 3.33 -13.70 10.88
C SER A 28 4.33 -13.63 12.02
N GLU A 29 4.21 -14.48 13.03
CA GLU A 29 5.17 -14.53 14.15
C GLU A 29 6.62 -14.70 13.69
N ASP A 30 6.83 -15.47 12.59
CA ASP A 30 8.15 -15.75 12.02
C ASP A 30 8.59 -14.74 10.95
N SER A 31 7.80 -13.72 10.66
CA SER A 31 8.11 -12.76 9.60
C SER A 31 9.27 -11.86 9.98
N SER A 32 10.17 -11.62 9.02
CA SER A 32 11.34 -10.78 9.22
C SER A 32 11.07 -9.32 8.89
N LEU A 33 11.26 -8.42 9.84
CA LEU A 33 11.18 -6.98 9.63
C LEU A 33 12.45 -6.37 9.00
N ARG A 34 13.44 -7.18 8.56
CA ARG A 34 14.74 -6.74 8.03
C ARG A 34 14.64 -5.69 6.92
N ASN A 35 13.64 -5.83 6.05
CA ASN A 35 13.44 -4.94 4.90
C ASN A 35 12.47 -3.79 5.21
N TRP A 36 11.96 -3.73 6.44
CA TRP A 36 11.15 -2.64 6.93
C TRP A 36 12.00 -1.58 7.64
N ARG A 37 11.61 -0.34 7.49
CA ARG A 37 12.24 0.80 8.18
C ARG A 37 11.16 1.75 8.67
N VAL A 38 11.35 2.27 9.88
CA VAL A 38 10.56 3.39 10.38
C VAL A 38 11.26 4.68 9.96
N ILE A 39 10.52 5.62 9.42
CA ILE A 39 11.00 6.94 9.00
C ILE A 39 10.08 8.00 9.60
N ASP A 40 10.59 8.69 10.57
CA ASP A 40 9.94 9.80 11.24
C ASP A 40 10.48 11.14 10.73
N ASP A 41 9.88 12.23 11.15
CA ASP A 41 10.25 13.60 10.81
C ASP A 41 11.55 14.10 11.49
N GLY A 42 12.20 13.28 12.30
CA GLY A 42 13.43 13.62 13.05
C GLY A 42 14.58 14.13 12.18
N VAL A 43 14.68 13.72 10.91
CA VAL A 43 15.66 14.27 9.94
C VAL A 43 15.47 15.77 9.66
N MET A 44 14.35 16.35 10.05
CA MET A 44 14.05 17.79 9.94
C MET A 44 13.94 18.45 11.32
N GLY A 45 14.30 17.74 12.40
CA GLY A 45 14.20 18.22 13.78
C GLY A 45 12.85 17.93 14.43
N GLY A 46 11.92 17.26 13.77
CA GLY A 46 10.63 16.84 14.33
C GLY A 46 10.79 15.86 15.49
N ARG A 47 9.73 15.66 16.24
CA ARG A 47 9.69 14.83 17.46
C ARG A 47 8.70 13.67 17.38
N SER A 48 8.17 13.37 16.21
CA SER A 48 7.34 12.19 16.01
C SER A 48 8.15 10.92 16.28
N GLN A 49 7.51 9.92 16.86
CA GLN A 49 8.13 8.64 17.22
C GLN A 49 7.22 7.51 16.76
N GLY A 50 7.66 6.75 15.77
CA GLY A 50 7.00 5.55 15.29
C GLY A 50 7.77 4.29 15.66
N SER A 51 7.07 3.17 15.66
CA SER A 51 7.65 1.84 15.82
C SER A 51 6.92 0.83 14.96
N LEU A 52 7.61 -0.21 14.51
CA LEU A 52 7.01 -1.38 13.87
C LEU A 52 7.50 -2.62 14.60
N ARG A 53 6.57 -3.45 15.04
CA ARG A 53 6.86 -4.74 15.68
C ARG A 53 5.86 -5.80 15.21
N ILE A 54 6.14 -7.05 15.43
CA ILE A 54 5.18 -8.14 15.26
C ILE A 54 4.61 -8.47 16.65
N ASN A 55 3.28 -8.59 16.75
CA ASN A 55 2.63 -9.01 17.99
C ASN A 55 2.57 -10.56 18.08
N PHE A 56 2.09 -11.08 19.21
CA PHE A 56 1.96 -12.52 19.46
C PHE A 56 0.88 -13.21 18.59
N GLU A 57 0.04 -12.43 17.91
CA GLU A 57 -0.96 -12.93 16.94
C GLU A 57 -0.41 -12.97 15.51
N GLY A 58 0.85 -12.58 15.31
CA GLY A 58 1.50 -12.55 14.01
C GLY A 58 1.20 -11.30 13.18
N HIS A 59 0.59 -10.25 13.75
CA HIS A 59 0.33 -9.03 12.99
C HIS A 59 1.46 -8.00 13.15
N GLY A 60 1.75 -7.26 12.09
CA GLY A 60 2.57 -6.06 12.15
C GLY A 60 1.83 -4.95 12.91
N VAL A 61 2.46 -4.37 13.92
CA VAL A 61 1.90 -3.25 14.68
C VAL A 61 2.72 -2.01 14.41
N PHE A 62 2.19 -1.11 13.62
CA PHE A 62 2.73 0.23 13.40
C PHE A 62 2.06 1.19 14.37
N SER A 63 2.81 1.70 15.34
CA SER A 63 2.27 2.54 16.42
C SER A 63 3.26 3.60 16.85
N GLY A 64 2.76 4.66 17.48
CA GLY A 64 3.59 5.75 17.96
C GLY A 64 2.81 7.02 18.23
N PHE A 65 3.53 8.14 18.24
CA PHE A 65 3.00 9.48 18.44
C PHE A 65 3.50 10.41 17.32
N VAL A 66 2.58 11.14 16.70
CA VAL A 66 2.89 12.22 15.76
C VAL A 66 2.94 13.53 16.51
N SER A 67 4.08 14.23 16.48
CA SER A 67 4.26 15.56 17.03
C SER A 67 4.33 16.62 15.93
N LEU A 68 3.78 17.79 16.18
CA LEU A 68 3.90 18.94 15.26
C LEU A 68 5.08 19.86 15.59
N GLU A 69 5.81 19.56 16.67
CA GLU A 69 6.97 20.36 17.05
C GLU A 69 8.03 20.38 15.95
N ASN A 70 8.72 21.52 15.83
CA ASN A 70 9.84 21.73 14.91
C ASN A 70 9.51 21.42 13.43
N TYR A 71 8.31 21.74 12.98
CA TYR A 71 7.83 21.44 11.64
C TYR A 71 7.74 19.93 11.32
N GLY A 72 7.61 19.11 12.36
CA GLY A 72 7.32 17.69 12.25
C GLY A 72 5.91 17.43 11.73
N GLY A 73 5.38 16.27 11.95
CA GLY A 73 3.99 15.94 11.67
C GLY A 73 3.77 14.67 10.87
N PHE A 74 4.70 13.71 10.90
CA PHE A 74 4.46 12.39 10.34
C PHE A 74 5.32 11.30 10.97
N SER A 75 4.80 10.08 10.90
CA SER A 75 5.58 8.84 11.01
C SER A 75 5.24 7.94 9.82
N SER A 76 6.18 7.12 9.39
CA SER A 76 5.97 6.17 8.32
C SER A 76 6.78 4.91 8.48
N ILE A 77 6.23 3.80 7.97
CA ILE A 77 6.97 2.55 7.74
C ILE A 77 7.16 2.34 6.24
N ARG A 78 8.30 1.75 5.87
CA ARG A 78 8.63 1.46 4.47
C ARG A 78 9.24 0.09 4.33
N TYR A 79 8.68 -0.69 3.44
CA TYR A 79 9.15 -1.98 3.00
C TYR A 79 9.90 -1.84 1.68
N ASN A 80 11.19 -2.18 1.67
CA ASN A 80 11.97 -2.26 0.44
C ASN A 80 11.99 -3.69 -0.06
N THR A 81 11.72 -3.86 -1.33
CA THR A 81 11.66 -5.17 -1.96
C THR A 81 12.47 -5.19 -3.25
N THR A 82 12.82 -6.36 -3.74
CA THR A 82 13.21 -6.53 -5.15
C THR A 82 12.05 -6.08 -6.05
N PRO A 83 12.31 -5.60 -7.28
CA PRO A 83 11.25 -5.13 -8.16
C PRO A 83 10.13 -6.15 -8.31
N ILE A 84 8.92 -5.78 -7.90
CA ILE A 84 7.71 -6.57 -8.05
C ILE A 84 7.04 -6.16 -9.35
N ASN A 85 6.91 -7.08 -10.30
CA ASN A 85 6.14 -6.84 -11.52
C ASN A 85 4.65 -6.70 -11.17
N VAL A 86 4.04 -5.59 -11.61
CA VAL A 86 2.62 -5.26 -11.38
C VAL A 86 1.77 -5.30 -12.65
N ILE A 87 2.32 -5.77 -13.77
CA ILE A 87 1.56 -5.93 -15.02
C ILE A 87 0.47 -6.98 -14.81
N GLY A 88 -0.77 -6.61 -15.13
CA GLY A 88 -1.94 -7.47 -14.97
C GLY A 88 -2.66 -7.31 -13.64
N TYR A 89 -2.12 -6.53 -12.71
CA TYR A 89 -2.79 -6.19 -11.45
C TYR A 89 -3.34 -4.76 -11.51
N ASP A 90 -4.58 -4.60 -11.08
CA ASP A 90 -5.27 -3.30 -11.05
C ASP A 90 -5.24 -2.65 -9.68
N TYR A 91 -5.07 -3.46 -8.61
CA TYR A 91 -5.16 -3.01 -7.23
C TYR A 91 -3.96 -3.43 -6.40
N ILE A 92 -3.66 -2.63 -5.39
CA ILE A 92 -2.88 -3.02 -4.22
C ILE A 92 -3.82 -3.03 -3.03
N SER A 93 -3.92 -4.18 -2.36
CA SER A 93 -4.81 -4.41 -1.23
C SER A 93 -4.02 -4.55 0.06
N ILE A 94 -4.56 -3.99 1.14
CA ILE A 94 -3.98 -4.10 2.48
C ILE A 94 -5.06 -4.58 3.44
N LYS A 95 -4.75 -5.57 4.28
CA LYS A 95 -5.62 -6.03 5.34
C LYS A 95 -5.14 -5.45 6.67
N VAL A 96 -5.98 -4.62 7.28
CA VAL A 96 -5.63 -3.80 8.45
C VAL A 96 -6.75 -3.72 9.47
N PHE A 97 -6.37 -3.47 10.74
CA PHE A 97 -7.25 -3.04 11.81
C PHE A 97 -6.70 -1.70 12.34
N GLY A 98 -7.48 -0.63 12.28
CA GLY A 98 -7.00 0.72 12.58
C GLY A 98 -7.56 1.31 13.86
N ASP A 99 -7.38 2.60 13.99
CA ASP A 99 -7.76 3.42 15.15
C ASP A 99 -8.69 4.58 14.78
N ASN A 100 -9.45 4.43 13.70
CA ASN A 100 -10.35 5.44 13.13
C ASN A 100 -9.62 6.69 12.64
N LYS A 101 -8.45 6.50 12.01
CA LYS A 101 -7.64 7.59 11.45
C LYS A 101 -7.37 7.42 9.98
N GLU A 102 -6.99 8.53 9.33
CA GLU A 102 -6.52 8.52 7.95
C GLU A 102 -5.03 8.18 7.90
N TYR A 103 -4.69 7.24 7.04
CA TYR A 103 -3.33 6.86 6.67
C TYR A 103 -3.13 7.04 5.17
N GLN A 104 -1.91 6.97 4.70
CA GLN A 104 -1.58 7.00 3.28
C GLN A 104 -0.80 5.75 2.90
N LEU A 105 -1.32 4.98 1.93
CA LEU A 105 -0.52 3.99 1.25
C LEU A 105 0.34 4.69 0.20
N ARG A 106 1.62 4.32 0.14
CA ARG A 106 2.64 4.89 -0.74
C ARG A 106 3.40 3.80 -1.45
N ILE A 107 3.73 4.02 -2.72
CA ILE A 107 4.58 3.11 -3.50
C ILE A 107 5.62 3.90 -4.28
N LYS A 108 6.76 3.26 -4.57
CA LYS A 108 7.77 3.75 -5.51
C LYS A 108 7.98 2.72 -6.60
N SER A 109 8.20 3.21 -7.81
CA SER A 109 8.46 2.39 -9.00
C SER A 109 9.94 2.14 -9.24
N ASP A 110 10.81 3.05 -8.79
CA ASP A 110 12.26 2.97 -8.94
C ASP A 110 12.95 3.45 -7.64
N TYR A 111 14.09 2.85 -7.30
CA TYR A 111 14.87 3.22 -6.11
C TYR A 111 15.40 4.65 -6.18
N TYR A 112 15.68 5.16 -7.38
CA TYR A 112 16.22 6.51 -7.62
C TYR A 112 15.14 7.58 -7.70
N ASP A 113 13.86 7.20 -7.77
CA ASP A 113 12.78 8.16 -7.74
C ASP A 113 12.80 9.00 -6.46
N ARG A 114 12.69 10.31 -6.61
CA ARG A 114 12.55 11.22 -5.47
C ARG A 114 11.09 11.34 -5.02
N HIS A 115 10.15 10.99 -5.86
CA HIS A 115 8.72 11.02 -5.60
C HIS A 115 8.19 9.64 -5.19
N VAL A 116 6.99 9.65 -4.66
CA VAL A 116 6.18 8.46 -4.37
C VAL A 116 4.81 8.64 -5.01
N TYR A 117 4.14 7.56 -5.31
CA TYR A 117 2.72 7.58 -5.62
C TYR A 117 1.94 7.24 -4.35
N SER A 118 0.87 7.98 -4.07
CA SER A 118 0.14 7.81 -2.82
C SER A 118 -1.36 7.90 -2.98
N LYS A 119 -2.05 7.24 -2.07
CA LYS A 119 -3.49 7.30 -1.90
C LYS A 119 -3.85 7.23 -0.41
N PRO A 120 -4.65 8.18 0.12
CA PRO A 120 -5.15 8.08 1.49
C PRO A 120 -6.19 6.97 1.61
N PHE A 121 -6.27 6.39 2.80
CA PHE A 121 -7.29 5.45 3.22
C PHE A 121 -7.64 5.68 4.70
N PHE A 122 -8.87 5.36 5.08
CA PHE A 122 -9.34 5.45 6.45
C PHE A 122 -9.30 4.05 7.10
N ALA A 123 -8.57 3.92 8.21
CA ALA A 123 -8.42 2.67 8.93
C ALA A 123 -9.40 2.64 10.11
N LYS A 124 -10.51 1.91 9.95
CA LYS A 124 -11.50 1.74 10.99
C LYS A 124 -11.00 0.88 12.12
N ASN A 125 -11.64 0.97 13.29
CA ASN A 125 -11.39 0.11 14.45
C ASN A 125 -12.05 -1.28 14.28
N GLU A 126 -11.78 -1.90 13.15
CA GLU A 126 -12.23 -3.26 12.77
C GLU A 126 -11.28 -3.82 11.70
N TRP A 127 -11.17 -5.15 11.59
CA TRP A 127 -10.45 -5.76 10.47
C TRP A 127 -11.17 -5.45 9.15
N GLN A 128 -10.40 -4.93 8.21
CA GLN A 128 -10.90 -4.57 6.89
C GLN A 128 -9.83 -4.80 5.83
N GLU A 129 -10.27 -5.16 4.65
CA GLU A 129 -9.44 -5.18 3.45
C GLU A 129 -9.71 -3.90 2.64
N ILE A 130 -8.65 -3.21 2.29
CA ILE A 130 -8.72 -1.94 1.57
C ILE A 130 -8.00 -2.10 0.24
N SER A 131 -8.76 -2.20 -0.85
CA SER A 131 -8.25 -2.30 -2.21
C SER A 131 -8.10 -0.91 -2.83
N ILE A 132 -6.89 -0.55 -3.18
CA ILE A 132 -6.54 0.75 -3.75
C ILE A 132 -6.17 0.58 -5.23
N PRO A 133 -6.93 1.20 -6.16
CA PRO A 133 -6.58 1.13 -7.57
C PRO A 133 -5.22 1.78 -7.83
N LEU A 134 -4.28 1.03 -8.40
CA LEU A 134 -2.93 1.50 -8.72
C LEU A 134 -2.98 2.77 -9.59
N GLY A 135 -3.79 2.78 -10.64
CA GLY A 135 -3.95 3.95 -11.52
C GLY A 135 -4.61 5.18 -10.87
N LYS A 136 -5.06 5.09 -9.61
CA LYS A 136 -5.57 6.24 -8.83
C LYS A 136 -4.57 6.77 -7.81
N MET A 137 -3.40 6.16 -7.68
CA MET A 137 -2.33 6.66 -6.82
C MET A 137 -1.65 7.86 -7.47
N LYS A 138 -1.54 8.96 -6.72
CA LYS A 138 -1.09 10.26 -7.24
C LYS A 138 0.37 10.51 -6.89
N PRO A 139 1.18 11.06 -7.81
CA PRO A 139 2.57 11.38 -7.55
C PRO A 139 2.70 12.56 -6.59
N GLN A 140 3.58 12.40 -5.59
CA GLN A 140 3.91 13.47 -4.65
C GLN A 140 5.37 13.40 -4.18
N PHE A 141 5.90 14.55 -3.80
CA PHE A 141 7.23 14.70 -3.21
C PHE A 141 7.15 15.61 -1.97
N ARG A 142 7.60 15.12 -0.83
CA ARG A 142 7.57 15.87 0.44
C ARG A 142 6.21 16.51 0.74
N GLY A 143 5.13 15.73 0.62
CA GLY A 143 3.76 16.18 0.85
C GLY A 143 3.15 17.07 -0.25
N ARG A 144 3.93 17.46 -1.28
CA ARG A 144 3.44 18.27 -2.39
C ARG A 144 3.05 17.41 -3.59
N LYS A 145 1.86 17.63 -4.13
CA LYS A 145 1.41 16.97 -5.36
C LYS A 145 2.26 17.44 -6.54
N LEU A 146 2.62 16.50 -7.40
CA LEU A 146 3.38 16.77 -8.62
C LEU A 146 2.45 16.84 -9.83
N ARG A 147 2.87 17.58 -10.87
CA ARG A 147 2.19 17.62 -12.17
C ARG A 147 2.73 16.50 -13.07
N MET A 148 2.46 15.27 -12.65
CA MET A 148 2.82 14.05 -13.38
C MET A 148 1.57 13.15 -13.47
N SER A 149 1.60 12.17 -14.37
CA SER A 149 0.55 11.13 -14.44
C SER A 149 0.46 10.37 -13.13
N ASN A 150 -0.72 9.83 -12.83
CA ASN A 150 -0.88 8.84 -11.79
C ASN A 150 0.01 7.61 -12.08
N PHE A 151 0.13 6.72 -11.11
CA PHE A 151 0.90 5.49 -11.27
C PHE A 151 0.47 4.73 -12.54
N ASN A 152 1.45 4.47 -13.41
CA ASN A 152 1.32 3.71 -14.64
C ASN A 152 2.65 2.98 -14.94
N GLU A 153 3.34 2.56 -13.89
CA GLU A 153 4.63 1.90 -13.98
C GLU A 153 4.46 0.38 -13.98
N ARG A 154 5.53 -0.33 -14.34
CA ARG A 154 5.51 -1.79 -14.46
C ARG A 154 5.99 -2.52 -13.22
N SER A 155 6.57 -1.78 -12.26
CA SER A 155 7.16 -2.36 -11.06
C SER A 155 6.96 -1.50 -9.83
N ILE A 156 7.00 -2.14 -8.67
CA ILE A 156 7.07 -1.51 -7.35
C ILE A 156 8.34 -2.01 -6.66
N VAL A 157 9.12 -1.09 -6.07
CA VAL A 157 10.36 -1.39 -5.32
C VAL A 157 10.28 -1.00 -3.85
N GLU A 158 9.33 -0.14 -3.48
CA GLU A 158 9.07 0.25 -2.09
C GLU A 158 7.57 0.41 -1.87
N ILE A 159 7.08 -0.10 -0.75
CA ILE A 159 5.72 0.12 -0.26
C ILE A 159 5.83 0.77 1.11
N GLY A 160 5.03 1.80 1.36
CA GLY A 160 5.04 2.49 2.65
C GLY A 160 3.65 2.82 3.14
N ILE A 161 3.52 2.92 4.45
CA ILE A 161 2.33 3.44 5.12
C ILE A 161 2.77 4.64 5.95
N LEU A 162 2.04 5.74 5.84
CA LEU A 162 2.33 6.98 6.55
C LEU A 162 1.10 7.48 7.26
N ILE A 163 1.29 7.99 8.48
CA ILE A 163 0.34 8.84 9.20
C ILE A 163 0.89 10.26 9.29
N GLY A 164 0.03 11.26 9.03
CA GLY A 164 0.44 12.67 9.05
C GLY A 164 -0.76 13.58 8.78
N ASN A 165 -1.66 13.65 9.75
CA ASN A 165 -2.96 14.30 9.66
C ASN A 165 -2.93 15.79 10.05
N LYS A 166 -1.70 16.33 10.31
CA LYS A 166 -1.46 17.71 10.77
C LYS A 166 -2.07 17.98 12.16
N VAL A 167 -2.16 16.97 12.97
CA VAL A 167 -2.54 17.02 14.37
C VAL A 167 -1.55 16.22 15.20
N GLU A 168 -1.40 16.57 16.46
CA GLU A 168 -0.67 15.74 17.42
C GLU A 168 -1.57 14.60 17.85
N GLU A 169 -1.10 13.37 17.67
CA GLU A 169 -1.92 12.19 17.91
C GLU A 169 -1.10 10.94 18.18
N ASP A 170 -1.58 10.12 19.11
CA ASP A 170 -1.15 8.72 19.19
C ASP A 170 -1.79 7.94 18.06
N PHE A 171 -1.11 6.93 17.56
CA PHE A 171 -1.67 6.10 16.49
C PHE A 171 -1.31 4.63 16.68
N THR A 172 -2.19 3.76 16.17
CA THR A 172 -1.96 2.32 16.13
C THR A 172 -2.68 1.70 14.93
N LEU A 173 -1.90 1.06 14.08
CA LEU A 173 -2.38 0.31 12.92
C LEU A 173 -1.84 -1.11 12.98
N PHE A 174 -2.73 -2.10 13.05
CA PHE A 174 -2.37 -3.51 12.86
C PHE A 174 -2.45 -3.83 11.37
N ILE A 175 -1.48 -4.58 10.89
CA ILE A 175 -1.36 -4.95 9.48
C ILE A 175 -1.20 -6.47 9.43
N ASP A 176 -2.06 -7.13 8.67
CA ASP A 176 -2.01 -8.56 8.41
C ASP A 176 -1.21 -8.84 7.13
N SER A 177 -1.65 -8.27 6.02
CA SER A 177 -1.03 -8.56 4.73
C SER A 177 -1.12 -7.42 3.73
N ILE A 178 -0.29 -7.51 2.71
CA ILE A 178 -0.28 -6.63 1.52
C ILE A 178 -0.26 -7.54 0.29
N SER A 179 -1.16 -7.31 -0.66
CA SER A 179 -1.29 -8.09 -1.89
C SER A 179 -1.50 -7.22 -3.13
N LEU A 180 -1.34 -7.82 -4.30
CA LEU A 180 -1.73 -7.27 -5.61
C LEU A 180 -2.88 -8.11 -6.17
N GLU A 181 -3.86 -7.43 -6.77
CA GLU A 181 -5.08 -8.00 -7.35
C GLU A 181 -5.37 -7.45 -8.75
#